data_b7397fef90a844b37d0df15998a848e6
#
_entry.id   b7397fef90a844b37d0df15998a848e6
#
_cell.length_a   1.000
_cell.length_b   1.000
_cell.length_c   1.000
_cell.angle_alpha   90.00
_cell.angle_beta   90.00
_cell.angle_gamma   90.00
#
_symmetry.space_group_name_H-M   'P 1'
#
loop_
_entity.id
_entity.type
_entity.pdbx_description
1 polymer ?
#
loop_
_entity_poly.entity_id
_entity_poly.type
_entity_poly.pdbx_seq_one_letter_code
_entity_poly.pdbx_strand_id
1 'polypeptide(L)'
;GRDCWCASGKDNTCNKRFGWQLGELPEGYDHKYIYSHLGYNLKPLDPQAAIGRAQLKKLPDFVRARADNWQTLREGLAELEEFFTFQLPTHARGWTPNGFTWDTSGHRTDCSWFGFLLLVKPTAPFTRTDLARHLDENKIGNRMLFGGNLLRQPAFVQLRKDRPGALRVVGDLAGADAIMRSALFVGVYP
;
A
#
# COMPACT_ATOMS: atom_id res chain seq x y z
N GLY A 1 24.93 5.93 7.51
CA GLY A 1 24.22 6.68 8.53
C GLY A 1 25.18 7.21 9.58
N ARG A 2 24.82 8.27 10.27
CA ARG A 2 25.60 8.78 11.39
C ARG A 2 25.22 8.06 12.68
N ASP A 3 26.19 7.56 13.42
CA ASP A 3 26.01 7.01 14.76
C ASP A 3 26.12 8.11 15.86
N CYS A 4 25.84 9.36 15.49
CA CYS A 4 25.85 10.50 16.39
C CYS A 4 24.42 11.02 16.64
N TRP A 5 24.05 11.13 17.89
CA TRP A 5 22.78 11.66 18.37
C TRP A 5 22.91 12.93 19.20
N CYS A 6 24.06 13.61 19.15
CA CYS A 6 24.19 14.92 19.77
C CYS A 6 23.17 15.89 19.21
N ALA A 7 22.45 16.61 20.07
CA ALA A 7 21.50 17.61 19.64
C ALA A 7 22.17 18.73 18.86
N SER A 8 21.43 19.37 17.97
CA SER A 8 21.92 20.51 17.18
C SER A 8 22.42 21.62 18.11
N GLY A 9 23.61 22.18 17.82
CA GLY A 9 24.25 23.19 18.65
C GLY A 9 24.88 22.67 19.97
N LYS A 10 24.81 21.36 20.23
CA LYS A 10 25.42 20.71 21.39
C LYS A 10 26.44 19.67 20.95
N ASP A 11 27.42 20.10 20.19
CA ASP A 11 28.44 19.21 19.64
C ASP A 11 29.27 18.54 20.74
N ASN A 12 29.65 17.30 20.50
CA ASN A 12 30.46 16.47 21.39
C ASN A 12 29.86 16.19 22.78
N THR A 13 28.55 16.40 23.00
CA THR A 13 27.91 16.03 24.27
C THR A 13 27.87 14.52 24.53
N CYS A 14 28.08 13.70 23.51
CA CYS A 14 28.28 12.26 23.65
C CYS A 14 29.70 11.89 24.14
N ASN A 15 30.65 12.81 24.18
CA ASN A 15 32.07 12.61 24.48
C ASN A 15 32.77 11.57 23.57
N LYS A 16 32.22 11.32 22.37
CA LYS A 16 32.72 10.29 21.44
C LYS A 16 33.06 10.84 20.05
N ARG A 17 33.10 12.17 19.89
CA ARG A 17 33.24 12.79 18.56
C ARG A 17 34.49 12.32 17.84
N PHE A 18 35.59 12.16 18.55
CA PHE A 18 36.90 11.83 17.99
C PHE A 18 37.41 10.45 18.47
N GLY A 19 36.60 9.69 19.18
CA GLY A 19 37.00 8.44 19.80
C GLY A 19 36.61 7.18 19.03
N TRP A 20 36.19 7.32 17.78
CA TRP A 20 35.77 6.18 16.96
C TRP A 20 36.87 5.82 15.98
N GLN A 21 37.22 4.55 15.93
CA GLN A 21 38.12 3.99 14.92
C GLN A 21 37.29 3.08 14.02
N LEU A 22 36.97 3.54 12.82
CA LEU A 22 36.14 2.80 11.85
C LEU A 22 36.83 2.77 10.48
N GLY A 23 36.87 1.58 9.88
CA GLY A 23 37.56 1.37 8.61
C GLY A 23 39.04 1.71 8.71
N GLU A 24 39.59 2.29 7.65
CA GLU A 24 40.98 2.72 7.51
C GLU A 24 41.18 4.22 7.75
N LEU A 25 40.24 4.87 8.45
CA LEU A 25 40.30 6.30 8.73
C LEU A 25 41.37 6.59 9.77
N PRO A 26 41.99 7.79 9.72
CA PRO A 26 42.98 8.22 10.72
C PRO A 26 42.37 8.21 12.13
N GLU A 27 43.22 7.93 13.14
CA GLU A 27 42.83 8.06 14.54
C GLU A 27 42.31 9.47 14.84
N GLY A 28 41.25 9.59 15.64
CA GLY A 28 40.64 10.87 15.98
C GLY A 28 39.82 11.50 14.86
N TYR A 29 39.45 10.75 13.81
CA TYR A 29 38.62 11.29 12.75
C TYR A 29 37.22 11.65 13.27
N ASP A 30 36.72 12.83 12.89
CA ASP A 30 35.40 13.31 13.36
C ASP A 30 34.28 12.39 12.85
N HIS A 31 33.60 11.70 13.77
CA HIS A 31 32.54 10.72 13.41
C HIS A 31 31.36 11.34 12.64
N LYS A 32 31.20 12.65 12.66
CA LYS A 32 30.18 13.32 11.84
C LYS A 32 30.37 13.12 10.33
N TYR A 33 31.59 12.79 9.91
CA TYR A 33 31.97 12.60 8.52
C TYR A 33 32.28 11.13 8.19
N ILE A 34 31.95 10.20 9.08
CA ILE A 34 32.12 8.77 8.85
C ILE A 34 30.83 8.20 8.20
N TYR A 35 31.02 7.44 7.14
CA TYR A 35 29.97 6.76 6.42
C TYR A 35 30.18 5.25 6.53
N SER A 36 29.46 4.60 7.41
CA SER A 36 29.60 3.16 7.70
C SER A 36 28.84 2.26 6.73
N HIS A 37 27.91 2.82 5.98
CA HIS A 37 27.05 2.07 5.05
C HIS A 37 26.83 2.84 3.75
N LEU A 38 26.76 2.10 2.66
CA LEU A 38 26.24 2.64 1.40
C LEU A 38 24.72 2.79 1.50
N GLY A 39 24.21 3.92 1.05
CA GLY A 39 22.77 4.19 1.10
C GLY A 39 22.38 5.53 0.50
N TYR A 40 21.09 5.77 0.49
CA TYR A 40 20.52 7.03 0.04
C TYR A 40 20.41 8.03 1.20
N ASN A 41 20.43 9.33 0.90
CA ASN A 41 20.14 10.37 1.88
C ASN A 41 18.61 10.52 2.06
N LEU A 42 18.03 9.67 2.89
CA LEU A 42 16.58 9.63 3.15
C LEU A 42 16.17 10.37 4.44
N LYS A 43 17.02 11.25 4.94
CA LYS A 43 16.70 12.03 6.15
C LYS A 43 15.56 13.01 5.85
N PRO A 44 14.42 12.95 6.57
CA PRO A 44 13.35 13.94 6.42
C PRO A 44 13.80 15.30 6.94
N LEU A 45 13.29 16.36 6.32
CA LEU A 45 13.49 17.74 6.76
C LEU A 45 12.42 18.14 7.79
N ASP A 46 12.73 19.09 8.66
CA ASP A 46 11.81 19.61 9.65
C ASP A 46 10.49 20.14 9.05
N PRO A 47 10.45 20.83 7.89
CA PRO A 47 9.20 21.20 7.25
C PRO A 47 8.34 19.99 6.83
N GLN A 48 8.96 18.91 6.34
CA GLN A 48 8.25 17.67 6.00
C GLN A 48 7.65 17.03 7.26
N ALA A 49 8.40 17.02 8.36
CA ALA A 49 7.92 16.51 9.65
C ALA A 49 6.77 17.36 10.21
N ALA A 50 6.83 18.68 10.05
CA ALA A 50 5.75 19.59 10.45
C ALA A 50 4.46 19.34 9.67
N ILE A 51 4.55 19.16 8.34
CA ILE A 51 3.42 18.76 7.48
C ILE A 51 2.86 17.42 7.96
N GLY A 52 3.72 16.41 8.17
CA GLY A 52 3.32 15.10 8.68
C GLY A 52 2.56 15.18 9.99
N ARG A 53 3.02 15.98 10.94
CA ARG A 53 2.31 16.21 12.23
C ARG A 53 0.94 16.84 12.04
N ALA A 54 0.80 17.79 11.10
CA ALA A 54 -0.49 18.41 10.80
C ALA A 54 -1.46 17.40 10.16
N GLN A 55 -0.99 16.53 9.27
CA GLN A 55 -1.80 15.48 8.66
C GLN A 55 -2.21 14.39 9.66
N LEU A 56 -1.30 14.02 10.56
CA LEU A 56 -1.57 13.01 11.59
C LEU A 56 -2.77 13.37 12.49
N LYS A 57 -2.99 14.64 12.74
CA LYS A 57 -4.16 15.11 13.51
C LYS A 57 -5.49 14.84 12.82
N LYS A 58 -5.49 14.76 11.47
CA LYS A 58 -6.69 14.50 10.65
C LYS A 58 -6.94 13.01 10.44
N LEU A 59 -5.95 12.17 10.74
CA LEU A 59 -6.00 10.74 10.42
C LEU A 59 -7.22 10.01 11.00
N PRO A 60 -7.63 10.23 12.28
CA PRO A 60 -8.81 9.56 12.83
C PRO A 60 -10.10 9.86 12.05
N ASP A 61 -10.28 11.11 11.60
CA ASP A 61 -11.43 11.51 10.81
C ASP A 61 -11.39 10.89 9.42
N PHE A 62 -10.20 10.83 8.81
CA PHE A 62 -10.02 10.18 7.50
C PHE A 62 -10.29 8.67 7.56
N VAL A 63 -9.88 8.00 8.64
CA VAL A 63 -10.17 6.57 8.83
C VAL A 63 -11.68 6.34 8.94
N ARG A 64 -12.38 7.13 9.76
CA ARG A 64 -13.85 7.03 9.88
C ARG A 64 -14.54 7.27 8.53
N ALA A 65 -14.26 8.40 7.87
CA ALA A 65 -14.89 8.74 6.61
C ALA A 65 -14.67 7.65 5.52
N ARG A 66 -13.47 7.04 5.47
CA ARG A 66 -13.22 5.93 4.56
C ARG A 66 -14.04 4.68 4.89
N ALA A 67 -14.22 4.38 6.17
CA ALA A 67 -15.06 3.26 6.60
C ALA A 67 -16.53 3.51 6.25
N ASP A 68 -17.05 4.70 6.52
CA ASP A 68 -18.42 5.10 6.24
C ASP A 68 -18.70 5.12 4.73
N ASN A 69 -17.78 5.64 3.92
CA ASN A 69 -17.89 5.64 2.46
C ASN A 69 -17.88 4.22 1.89
N TRP A 70 -17.02 3.33 2.41
CA TRP A 70 -17.00 1.94 2.01
C TRP A 70 -18.33 1.25 2.33
N GLN A 71 -18.85 1.47 3.54
CA GLN A 71 -20.13 0.92 3.96
C GLN A 71 -21.28 1.41 3.08
N THR A 72 -21.33 2.72 2.81
CA THR A 72 -22.34 3.33 1.91
C THR A 72 -22.33 2.68 0.53
N LEU A 73 -21.14 2.48 -0.05
CA LEU A 73 -21.02 1.81 -1.34
C LEU A 73 -21.43 0.33 -1.25
N ARG A 74 -21.05 -0.35 -0.19
CA ARG A 74 -21.40 -1.77 -0.01
C ARG A 74 -22.91 -1.98 0.13
N GLU A 75 -23.60 -1.08 0.85
CA GLU A 75 -25.05 -1.09 0.98
C GLU A 75 -25.74 -0.76 -0.34
N GLY A 76 -25.33 0.33 -0.98
CA GLY A 76 -25.93 0.81 -2.23
C GLY A 76 -25.74 -0.13 -3.41
N LEU A 77 -24.74 -1.02 -3.35
CA LEU A 77 -24.46 -1.99 -4.42
C LEU A 77 -24.89 -3.44 -4.05
N ALA A 78 -25.61 -3.63 -2.95
CA ALA A 78 -25.98 -4.96 -2.47
C ALA A 78 -26.77 -5.79 -3.49
N GLU A 79 -27.68 -5.15 -4.23
CA GLU A 79 -28.48 -5.82 -5.27
C GLU A 79 -27.68 -6.26 -6.49
N LEU A 80 -26.43 -5.77 -6.63
CA LEU A 80 -25.54 -6.11 -7.74
C LEU A 80 -24.59 -7.27 -7.42
N GLU A 81 -24.82 -8.01 -6.33
CA GLU A 81 -24.04 -9.21 -5.99
C GLU A 81 -24.12 -10.31 -7.06
N GLU A 82 -25.14 -10.31 -7.91
CA GLU A 82 -25.19 -11.22 -9.04
C GLU A 82 -24.05 -10.97 -10.05
N PHE A 83 -23.58 -9.72 -10.20
CA PHE A 83 -22.55 -9.31 -11.14
C PHE A 83 -21.16 -9.15 -10.51
N PHE A 84 -21.09 -8.86 -9.21
CA PHE A 84 -19.86 -8.54 -8.52
C PHE A 84 -19.55 -9.47 -7.35
N THR A 85 -18.26 -9.69 -7.13
CA THR A 85 -17.78 -10.16 -5.84
C THR A 85 -17.21 -8.97 -5.09
N PHE A 86 -17.74 -8.69 -3.90
CA PHE A 86 -17.24 -7.67 -3.00
C PHE A 86 -16.26 -8.29 -2.01
N GLN A 87 -15.05 -7.72 -1.96
CA GLN A 87 -14.02 -8.23 -1.08
C GLN A 87 -14.26 -7.81 0.37
N LEU A 88 -13.99 -8.73 1.27
CA LEU A 88 -14.06 -8.51 2.71
C LEU A 88 -12.62 -8.39 3.26
N PRO A 89 -12.44 -7.75 4.43
CA PRO A 89 -11.15 -7.76 5.10
C PRO A 89 -10.75 -9.17 5.52
N THR A 90 -9.45 -9.38 5.68
CA THR A 90 -8.93 -10.66 6.18
C THR A 90 -9.61 -11.05 7.49
N HIS A 91 -9.96 -12.32 7.64
CA HIS A 91 -10.71 -12.90 8.75
C HIS A 91 -12.22 -12.59 8.78
N ALA A 92 -12.74 -11.68 7.97
CA ALA A 92 -14.18 -11.51 7.81
C ALA A 92 -14.76 -12.63 6.92
N ARG A 93 -15.92 -13.15 7.32
CA ARG A 93 -16.69 -14.19 6.60
C ARG A 93 -17.96 -13.64 5.97
N GLY A 94 -18.44 -12.50 6.45
CA GLY A 94 -19.62 -11.84 5.95
C GLY A 94 -19.66 -10.39 6.39
N TRP A 95 -20.60 -9.67 5.79
CA TRP A 95 -20.88 -8.29 6.13
C TRP A 95 -22.39 -8.02 6.09
N THR A 96 -22.85 -7.22 7.03
CA THR A 96 -24.20 -6.66 7.06
C THR A 96 -24.12 -5.18 7.47
N PRO A 97 -25.18 -4.39 7.36
CA PRO A 97 -25.20 -3.02 7.88
C PRO A 97 -24.82 -2.91 9.37
N ASN A 98 -24.98 -4.01 10.11
CA ASN A 98 -24.59 -4.06 11.53
C ASN A 98 -23.10 -4.42 11.74
N GLY A 99 -22.33 -4.61 10.67
CA GLY A 99 -20.90 -4.88 10.71
C GLY A 99 -20.48 -6.22 10.13
N PHE A 100 -19.22 -6.58 10.39
CA PHE A 100 -18.62 -7.81 9.89
C PHE A 100 -18.88 -9.01 10.80
N THR A 101 -19.14 -10.16 10.20
CA THR A 101 -19.01 -11.46 10.87
C THR A 101 -17.60 -11.99 10.63
N TRP A 102 -16.97 -12.51 11.69
CA TRP A 102 -15.58 -12.90 11.67
C TRP A 102 -15.40 -14.42 11.74
N ASP A 103 -14.26 -14.91 11.33
CA ASP A 103 -13.92 -16.31 11.49
C ASP A 103 -13.61 -16.66 12.97
N THR A 104 -13.35 -17.93 13.22
CA THR A 104 -13.12 -18.49 14.57
C THR A 104 -11.69 -18.29 15.08
N SER A 105 -10.81 -17.62 14.32
CA SER A 105 -9.40 -17.41 14.71
C SER A 105 -9.23 -16.44 15.87
N GLY A 106 -10.25 -15.64 16.19
CA GLY A 106 -10.18 -14.55 17.16
C GLY A 106 -9.53 -13.27 16.61
N HIS A 107 -9.00 -13.31 15.39
CA HIS A 107 -8.42 -12.13 14.74
C HIS A 107 -9.49 -11.26 14.07
N ARG A 108 -9.24 -9.96 14.04
CA ARG A 108 -10.07 -8.97 13.36
C ARG A 108 -9.18 -7.99 12.62
N THR A 109 -9.66 -7.47 11.50
CA THR A 109 -8.97 -6.46 10.71
C THR A 109 -9.73 -5.15 10.77
N ASP A 110 -9.11 -4.12 11.32
CA ASP A 110 -9.61 -2.75 11.27
C ASP A 110 -9.07 -2.06 10.02
N CYS A 111 -9.95 -1.80 9.04
CA CYS A 111 -9.57 -1.33 7.71
C CYS A 111 -9.77 0.18 7.56
N SER A 112 -8.68 0.90 7.28
CA SER A 112 -8.75 2.20 6.63
C SER A 112 -8.73 2.00 5.12
N TRP A 113 -9.89 1.84 4.51
CA TRP A 113 -10.02 1.46 3.12
C TRP A 113 -9.29 2.41 2.15
N PHE A 114 -8.52 1.85 1.24
CA PHE A 114 -7.89 2.60 0.16
C PHE A 114 -8.88 2.89 -0.98
N GLY A 115 -9.71 1.94 -1.31
CA GLY A 115 -10.74 2.00 -2.34
C GLY A 115 -11.76 0.90 -2.15
N PHE A 116 -12.86 1.00 -2.86
CA PHE A 116 -13.90 -0.01 -2.92
C PHE A 116 -13.67 -0.90 -4.14
N LEU A 117 -13.31 -2.16 -3.91
CA LEU A 117 -12.97 -3.12 -4.95
C LEU A 117 -14.21 -3.75 -5.54
N LEU A 118 -14.33 -3.70 -6.86
CA LEU A 118 -15.33 -4.38 -7.66
C LEU A 118 -14.65 -5.47 -8.48
N LEU A 119 -14.98 -6.72 -8.22
CA LEU A 119 -14.52 -7.86 -9.01
C LEU A 119 -15.68 -8.38 -9.87
N VAL A 120 -15.63 -8.09 -11.16
CA VAL A 120 -16.67 -8.51 -12.11
C VAL A 120 -16.68 -10.02 -12.24
N LYS A 121 -17.83 -10.65 -11.99
CA LYS A 121 -17.97 -12.10 -12.11
C LYS A 121 -17.94 -12.56 -13.56
N PRO A 122 -17.47 -13.76 -13.85
CA PRO A 122 -17.49 -14.32 -15.23
C PRO A 122 -18.88 -14.43 -15.83
N THR A 123 -19.91 -14.49 -15.00
CA THR A 123 -21.33 -14.60 -15.38
C THR A 123 -21.98 -13.25 -15.69
N ALA A 124 -21.29 -12.14 -15.43
CA ALA A 124 -21.83 -10.81 -15.73
C ALA A 124 -21.96 -10.59 -17.25
N PRO A 125 -23.02 -9.90 -17.71
CA PRO A 125 -23.23 -9.63 -19.13
C PRO A 125 -22.33 -8.53 -19.69
N PHE A 126 -21.35 -8.06 -18.92
CA PHE A 126 -20.39 -7.01 -19.27
C PHE A 126 -19.01 -7.37 -18.72
N THR A 127 -17.98 -6.77 -19.30
CA THR A 127 -16.60 -6.93 -18.84
C THR A 127 -16.20 -5.82 -17.87
N ARG A 128 -15.06 -6.02 -17.16
CA ARG A 128 -14.42 -4.96 -16.36
C ARG A 128 -14.12 -3.69 -17.21
N THR A 129 -13.79 -3.87 -18.49
CA THR A 129 -13.51 -2.74 -19.40
C THR A 129 -14.77 -1.95 -19.73
N ASP A 130 -15.90 -2.63 -19.93
CA ASP A 130 -17.18 -1.98 -20.16
C ASP A 130 -17.63 -1.19 -18.92
N LEU A 131 -17.46 -1.78 -17.73
CA LEU A 131 -17.70 -1.10 -16.47
C LEU A 131 -16.82 0.15 -16.31
N ALA A 132 -15.52 0.05 -16.61
CA ALA A 132 -14.59 1.19 -16.51
C ALA A 132 -15.03 2.34 -17.43
N ARG A 133 -15.41 2.04 -18.67
CA ARG A 133 -15.93 3.06 -19.62
C ARG A 133 -17.21 3.71 -19.10
N HIS A 134 -18.16 2.90 -18.63
CA HIS A 134 -19.41 3.40 -18.06
C HIS A 134 -19.14 4.36 -16.87
N LEU A 135 -18.24 4.01 -15.98
CA LEU A 135 -17.85 4.87 -14.86
C LEU A 135 -17.20 6.16 -15.35
N ASP A 136 -16.28 6.10 -16.32
CA ASP A 136 -15.62 7.28 -16.91
C ASP A 136 -16.62 8.21 -17.60
N GLU A 137 -17.57 7.68 -18.36
CA GLU A 137 -18.63 8.45 -19.02
C GLU A 137 -19.51 9.18 -17.99
N ASN A 138 -19.72 8.56 -16.83
CA ASN A 138 -20.47 9.15 -15.72
C ASN A 138 -19.59 9.96 -14.75
N LYS A 139 -18.34 10.27 -15.11
CA LYS A 139 -17.40 11.08 -14.31
C LYS A 139 -17.03 10.45 -12.97
N ILE A 140 -17.12 9.13 -12.86
CA ILE A 140 -16.71 8.37 -11.68
C ILE A 140 -15.31 7.85 -11.90
N GLY A 141 -14.34 8.39 -11.15
CA GLY A 141 -12.94 7.98 -11.21
C GLY A 141 -12.76 6.53 -10.76
N ASN A 142 -12.08 5.74 -11.59
CA ASN A 142 -11.79 4.35 -11.28
C ASN A 142 -10.33 4.02 -11.60
N ARG A 143 -9.84 2.91 -11.07
CA ARG A 143 -8.48 2.42 -11.31
C ARG A 143 -8.46 0.90 -11.35
N MET A 144 -7.56 0.35 -12.17
CA MET A 144 -7.23 -1.08 -12.11
C MET A 144 -6.57 -1.40 -10.77
N LEU A 145 -6.68 -2.64 -10.29
CA LEU A 145 -5.98 -3.06 -9.09
C LEU A 145 -4.48 -3.21 -9.39
N PHE A 146 -3.80 -2.08 -9.44
CA PHE A 146 -2.36 -1.91 -9.71
C PHE A 146 -1.87 -2.69 -10.96
N GLY A 147 -0.73 -3.35 -10.85
CA GLY A 147 -0.12 -4.09 -11.94
C GLY A 147 -0.76 -5.45 -12.26
N GLY A 148 -1.73 -5.89 -11.48
CA GLY A 148 -2.34 -7.22 -11.64
C GLY A 148 -1.31 -8.34 -11.50
N ASN A 149 -1.24 -9.26 -12.47
CA ASN A 149 -0.20 -10.29 -12.51
C ASN A 149 1.10 -9.71 -13.10
N LEU A 150 2.08 -9.43 -12.26
CA LEU A 150 3.35 -8.83 -12.66
C LEU A 150 4.11 -9.67 -13.71
N LEU A 151 3.97 -11.00 -13.69
CA LEU A 151 4.65 -11.86 -14.68
C LEU A 151 4.17 -11.63 -16.11
N ARG A 152 3.01 -11.00 -16.29
CA ARG A 152 2.46 -10.64 -17.60
C ARG A 152 2.85 -9.24 -18.03
N GLN A 153 3.45 -8.45 -17.16
CA GLN A 153 3.94 -7.12 -17.50
C GLN A 153 5.18 -7.19 -18.39
N PRO A 154 5.33 -6.29 -19.36
CA PRO A 154 6.43 -6.33 -20.35
C PRO A 154 7.81 -6.46 -19.71
N ALA A 155 8.08 -5.72 -18.62
CA ALA A 155 9.36 -5.76 -17.94
C ALA A 155 9.71 -7.17 -17.40
N PHE A 156 8.74 -7.87 -16.82
CA PHE A 156 8.95 -9.22 -16.28
C PHE A 156 8.96 -10.29 -17.38
N VAL A 157 8.19 -10.07 -18.44
CA VAL A 157 8.27 -10.92 -19.65
C VAL A 157 9.67 -10.83 -20.25
N GLN A 158 10.20 -9.62 -20.41
CA GLN A 158 11.56 -9.42 -20.93
C GLN A 158 12.62 -9.98 -19.98
N LEU A 159 12.50 -9.71 -18.66
CA LEU A 159 13.44 -10.25 -17.67
C LEU A 159 13.55 -11.79 -17.72
N ARG A 160 12.43 -12.49 -17.88
CA ARG A 160 12.44 -13.97 -18.00
C ARG A 160 13.14 -14.45 -19.28
N LYS A 161 13.04 -13.68 -20.36
CA LYS A 161 13.75 -14.00 -21.62
C LYS A 161 15.24 -13.78 -21.50
N ASP A 162 15.63 -12.64 -20.92
CA ASP A 162 17.04 -12.24 -20.86
C ASP A 162 17.82 -13.00 -19.78
N ARG A 163 17.14 -13.36 -18.69
CA ARG A 163 17.75 -14.04 -17.54
C ARG A 163 16.82 -15.15 -17.03
N PRO A 164 16.80 -16.32 -17.70
CA PRO A 164 16.06 -17.48 -17.19
C PRO A 164 16.48 -17.83 -15.78
N GLY A 165 15.51 -17.98 -14.87
CA GLY A 165 15.78 -18.25 -13.45
C GLY A 165 15.93 -17.02 -12.55
N ALA A 166 15.91 -15.79 -13.10
CA ALA A 166 15.93 -14.56 -12.30
C ALA A 166 14.68 -14.38 -11.41
N LEU A 167 13.61 -15.09 -11.70
CA LEU A 167 12.35 -15.04 -10.98
C LEU A 167 11.95 -16.44 -10.48
N ARG A 168 11.53 -16.51 -9.22
CA ARG A 168 10.89 -17.69 -8.66
C ARG A 168 9.38 -17.47 -8.60
N VAL A 169 8.61 -18.31 -9.24
CA VAL A 169 7.14 -18.32 -9.21
C VAL A 169 6.67 -19.40 -8.25
N VAL A 170 5.74 -19.06 -7.37
CA VAL A 170 5.13 -19.99 -6.43
C VAL A 170 3.64 -20.08 -6.73
N GLY A 171 3.15 -21.28 -7.02
CA GLY A 171 1.76 -21.54 -7.41
C GLY A 171 1.45 -21.14 -8.86
N ASP A 172 0.18 -21.21 -9.22
CA ASP A 172 -0.32 -20.97 -10.58
C ASP A 172 -0.66 -19.49 -10.89
N LEU A 173 -0.71 -18.66 -9.85
CA LEU A 173 -1.09 -17.24 -9.92
C LEU A 173 -2.50 -16.99 -10.51
N ALA A 174 -3.40 -17.98 -10.45
CA ALA A 174 -4.75 -17.88 -10.98
C ALA A 174 -5.53 -16.71 -10.35
N GLY A 175 -5.35 -16.46 -9.05
CA GLY A 175 -5.94 -15.31 -8.36
C GLY A 175 -5.42 -13.95 -8.89
N ALA A 176 -4.12 -13.83 -9.16
CA ALA A 176 -3.53 -12.62 -9.75
C ALA A 176 -4.05 -12.39 -11.17
N ASP A 177 -4.24 -13.45 -11.94
CA ASP A 177 -4.82 -13.40 -13.27
C ASP A 177 -6.30 -13.01 -13.25
N ALA A 178 -7.08 -13.54 -12.31
CA ALA A 178 -8.48 -13.17 -12.13
C ALA A 178 -8.61 -11.68 -11.78
N ILE A 179 -7.83 -11.20 -10.82
CA ILE A 179 -7.79 -9.78 -10.45
C ILE A 179 -7.42 -8.91 -11.64
N MET A 180 -6.37 -9.27 -12.38
CA MET A 180 -5.93 -8.50 -13.53
C MET A 180 -7.00 -8.38 -14.61
N ARG A 181 -7.79 -9.43 -14.85
CA ARG A 181 -8.85 -9.45 -15.86
C ARG A 181 -10.12 -8.75 -15.41
N SER A 182 -10.49 -8.88 -14.13
CA SER A 182 -11.86 -8.63 -13.68
C SER A 182 -12.00 -7.56 -12.61
N ALA A 183 -10.89 -7.07 -12.00
CA ALA A 183 -10.96 -6.13 -10.89
C ALA A 183 -10.70 -4.69 -11.32
N LEU A 184 -11.48 -3.78 -10.73
CA LEU A 184 -11.18 -2.35 -10.65
C LEU A 184 -11.64 -1.83 -9.28
N PHE A 185 -11.23 -0.64 -8.90
CA PHE A 185 -11.71 0.00 -7.68
C PHE A 185 -12.13 1.45 -7.93
N VAL A 186 -13.08 1.91 -7.11
CA VAL A 186 -13.50 3.31 -7.00
C VAL A 186 -13.01 3.91 -5.68
N GLY A 187 -12.93 5.23 -5.61
CA GLY A 187 -12.43 5.91 -4.41
C GLY A 187 -13.41 5.85 -3.24
N VAL A 188 -12.87 5.80 -2.03
CA VAL A 188 -13.58 5.95 -0.76
C VAL A 188 -12.96 7.04 0.13
N TYR A 189 -12.17 7.93 -0.46
CA TYR A 189 -11.51 9.01 0.28
C TYR A 189 -12.55 10.01 0.84
N PRO A 190 -12.21 10.70 1.94
CA PRO A 190 -13.04 11.75 2.55
C PRO A 190 -13.27 12.94 1.62
#